data_c9ef078673cd4554d11c5f812091f0bd
#
_entry.id   c9ef078673cd4554d11c5f812091f0bd
#
_cell.length_a   1.000
_cell.length_b   1.000
_cell.length_c   1.000
_cell.angle_alpha   90.00
_cell.angle_beta   90.00
_cell.angle_gamma   90.00
#
_symmetry.space_group_name_H-M   'P 1'
#
loop_
_entity.id
_entity.type
_entity.pdbx_description
1 polymer ?
#
loop_
_entity_poly.entity_id
_entity_poly.type
_entity_poly.pdbx_seq_one_letter_code
_entity_poly.pdbx_strand_id
1 'polypeptide(L)'
;MPGVPAIPMNDGFAIPQLGFGVFQIPAEDTARVVQEAFDAGYRHIDTAWGYMNEAGVGQAVAGSDLAREELFVTTKVWNSFQGRDKTLESFDASMTALGFDYLDLLLIHWPAPENDLYVETWKTFVELRDSGRVRSIGVSNFQPDHLGRIIEATGVVPALNQIELHPYFQQRTLRNFHDLHGIVTEAWSPIARGRVAEDPTILAIAAAHGRTPVQITLRWEIQHGIVVIPKTVTPERITANFDVFGFELGADEMAAIDALDDVASGRMGPDPDNFNLA
;
A
#
# COMPACT_ATOMS: atom_id res chain seq x y z
N MET A 1 7.14 -21.94 -5.85
CA MET A 1 6.35 -21.36 -4.73
C MET A 1 4.95 -21.11 -5.26
N PRO A 2 3.89 -21.18 -4.43
CA PRO A 2 2.58 -20.74 -4.89
C PRO A 2 2.66 -19.26 -5.30
N GLY A 3 1.97 -18.88 -6.38
CA GLY A 3 1.93 -17.48 -6.82
C GLY A 3 1.26 -16.59 -5.77
N VAL A 4 1.59 -15.29 -5.77
CA VAL A 4 0.92 -14.31 -4.91
C VAL A 4 -0.57 -14.23 -5.31
N PRO A 5 -1.52 -14.44 -4.38
CA PRO A 5 -2.93 -14.25 -4.67
C PRO A 5 -3.22 -12.80 -5.08
N ALA A 6 -4.21 -12.59 -5.94
CA ALA A 6 -4.70 -11.27 -6.27
C ALA A 6 -6.05 -11.02 -5.61
N ILE A 7 -6.24 -9.84 -5.04
CA ILE A 7 -7.50 -9.40 -4.44
C ILE A 7 -8.29 -8.60 -5.49
N PRO A 8 -9.54 -9.01 -5.82
CA PRO A 8 -10.38 -8.23 -6.72
C PRO A 8 -10.77 -6.90 -6.08
N MET A 9 -10.68 -5.82 -6.86
CA MET A 9 -11.13 -4.49 -6.49
C MET A 9 -12.53 -4.20 -7.07
N ASN A 10 -13.21 -3.19 -6.56
CA ASN A 10 -14.58 -2.84 -6.95
C ASN A 10 -14.72 -2.28 -8.38
N ASP A 11 -13.61 -1.98 -9.05
CA ASP A 11 -13.54 -1.44 -10.42
C ASP A 11 -13.29 -2.49 -11.49
N GLY A 12 -13.20 -3.77 -11.10
CA GLY A 12 -13.00 -4.91 -12.00
C GLY A 12 -11.55 -5.31 -12.24
N PHE A 13 -10.59 -4.59 -11.69
CA PHE A 13 -9.18 -4.99 -11.65
C PHE A 13 -8.86 -5.79 -10.39
N ALA A 14 -7.64 -6.29 -10.28
CA ALA A 14 -7.19 -7.01 -9.10
C ALA A 14 -5.76 -6.59 -8.75
N ILE A 15 -5.44 -6.55 -7.44
CA ILE A 15 -4.14 -6.17 -6.92
C ILE A 15 -3.44 -7.40 -6.29
N PRO A 16 -2.14 -7.65 -6.56
CA PRO A 16 -1.40 -8.69 -5.84
C PRO A 16 -1.38 -8.41 -4.33
N GLN A 17 -1.76 -9.41 -3.53
CA GLN A 17 -1.93 -9.25 -2.07
C GLN A 17 -0.62 -8.96 -1.32
N LEU A 18 0.54 -9.28 -1.91
CA LEU A 18 1.85 -8.93 -1.40
C LEU A 18 2.56 -8.04 -2.42
N GLY A 19 2.83 -6.82 -2.03
CA GLY A 19 3.63 -5.85 -2.75
C GLY A 19 4.96 -5.54 -2.07
N PHE A 20 5.76 -4.71 -2.70
CA PHE A 20 7.04 -4.23 -2.20
C PHE A 20 7.05 -2.71 -2.13
N GLY A 21 7.15 -2.16 -0.91
CA GLY A 21 7.22 -0.73 -0.69
C GLY A 21 8.63 -0.18 -0.87
N VAL A 22 8.77 1.02 -1.46
CA VAL A 22 10.07 1.67 -1.65
C VAL A 22 10.26 2.96 -0.83
N PHE A 23 9.39 3.23 0.14
CA PHE A 23 9.54 4.39 1.02
C PHE A 23 10.91 4.41 1.71
N GLN A 24 11.59 5.57 1.69
CA GLN A 24 12.94 5.77 2.23
C GLN A 24 14.03 4.87 1.63
N ILE A 25 13.84 4.35 0.42
CA ILE A 25 14.95 3.80 -0.35
C ILE A 25 15.57 4.96 -1.12
N PRO A 26 16.90 5.22 -0.99
CA PRO A 26 17.57 6.26 -1.75
C PRO A 26 17.37 6.06 -3.27
N ALA A 27 17.25 7.16 -4.01
CA ALA A 27 16.97 7.12 -5.44
C ALA A 27 18.01 6.28 -6.22
N GLU A 28 19.29 6.39 -5.83
CA GLU A 28 20.42 5.64 -6.40
C GLU A 28 20.35 4.13 -6.16
N ASP A 29 19.71 3.68 -5.10
CA ASP A 29 19.57 2.26 -4.74
C ASP A 29 18.28 1.64 -5.28
N THR A 30 17.27 2.45 -5.61
CA THR A 30 15.91 2.00 -5.86
C THR A 30 15.83 1.00 -7.00
N ALA A 31 16.49 1.28 -8.12
CA ALA A 31 16.47 0.38 -9.29
C ALA A 31 17.02 -1.02 -8.94
N ARG A 32 18.14 -1.08 -8.22
CA ARG A 32 18.75 -2.34 -7.77
C ARG A 32 17.83 -3.11 -6.81
N VAL A 33 17.29 -2.43 -5.81
CA VAL A 33 16.46 -3.08 -4.78
C VAL A 33 15.12 -3.57 -5.36
N VAL A 34 14.52 -2.83 -6.30
CA VAL A 34 13.30 -3.27 -7.00
C VAL A 34 13.59 -4.47 -7.90
N GLN A 35 14.76 -4.51 -8.58
CA GLN A 35 15.16 -5.69 -9.35
C GLN A 35 15.31 -6.93 -8.44
N GLU A 36 15.94 -6.80 -7.28
CA GLU A 36 16.02 -7.86 -6.28
C GLU A 36 14.62 -8.35 -5.82
N ALA A 37 13.65 -7.42 -5.71
CA ALA A 37 12.27 -7.78 -5.41
C ALA A 37 11.61 -8.56 -6.58
N PHE A 38 11.83 -8.16 -7.83
CA PHE A 38 11.36 -8.91 -9.01
C PHE A 38 11.95 -10.33 -9.05
N ASP A 39 13.24 -10.47 -8.77
CA ASP A 39 13.94 -11.76 -8.73
C ASP A 39 13.40 -12.67 -7.62
N ALA A 40 12.97 -12.09 -6.48
CA ALA A 40 12.31 -12.81 -5.39
C ALA A 40 10.86 -13.22 -5.73
N GLY A 41 10.25 -12.63 -6.77
CA GLY A 41 8.90 -12.95 -7.23
C GLY A 41 7.84 -11.87 -7.02
N TYR A 42 8.20 -10.71 -6.45
CA TYR A 42 7.25 -9.59 -6.34
C TYR A 42 6.82 -9.10 -7.73
N ARG A 43 5.54 -8.72 -7.82
CA ARG A 43 4.94 -8.15 -9.03
C ARG A 43 4.16 -6.87 -8.76
N HIS A 44 4.05 -6.47 -7.50
CA HIS A 44 3.44 -5.23 -7.08
C HIS A 44 4.49 -4.35 -6.40
N ILE A 45 4.67 -3.12 -6.91
CA ILE A 45 5.62 -2.11 -6.38
C ILE A 45 4.82 -0.88 -5.95
N ASP A 46 5.03 -0.43 -4.72
CA ASP A 46 4.42 0.77 -4.16
C ASP A 46 5.47 1.88 -4.00
N THR A 47 5.32 2.95 -4.78
CA THR A 47 6.10 4.18 -4.69
C THR A 47 5.19 5.40 -4.44
N ALA A 48 5.73 6.59 -4.48
CA ALA A 48 5.02 7.87 -4.42
C ALA A 48 5.89 9.00 -4.99
N TRP A 49 5.27 10.05 -5.51
CA TRP A 49 5.96 11.27 -5.90
C TRP A 49 6.86 11.80 -4.76
N GLY A 50 6.32 11.84 -3.54
CA GLY A 50 7.03 12.34 -2.35
C GLY A 50 8.23 11.48 -1.90
N TYR A 51 8.43 10.30 -2.45
CA TYR A 51 9.60 9.47 -2.12
C TYR A 51 10.83 9.82 -2.96
N MET A 52 10.66 10.61 -4.03
CA MET A 52 11.73 11.06 -4.92
C MET A 52 12.53 9.93 -5.58
N ASN A 53 11.89 8.76 -5.76
CA ASN A 53 12.54 7.55 -6.27
C ASN A 53 11.79 6.84 -7.40
N GLU A 54 10.74 7.45 -7.95
CA GLU A 54 9.94 6.90 -9.06
C GLU A 54 10.79 6.56 -10.30
N ALA A 55 11.79 7.38 -10.61
CA ALA A 55 12.71 7.12 -11.73
C ALA A 55 13.50 5.80 -11.54
N GLY A 56 13.87 5.46 -10.31
CA GLY A 56 14.51 4.18 -9.99
C GLY A 56 13.57 2.99 -10.19
N VAL A 57 12.28 3.16 -9.85
CA VAL A 57 11.25 2.14 -10.14
C VAL A 57 11.08 1.96 -11.65
N GLY A 58 10.98 3.05 -12.42
CA GLY A 58 10.89 3.01 -13.87
C GLY A 58 12.09 2.33 -14.52
N GLN A 59 13.31 2.61 -14.03
CA GLN A 59 14.54 1.96 -14.49
C GLN A 59 14.53 0.44 -14.23
N ALA A 60 14.07 0.00 -13.04
CA ALA A 60 13.96 -1.42 -12.73
C ALA A 60 12.96 -2.13 -13.65
N VAL A 61 11.81 -1.51 -13.91
CA VAL A 61 10.80 -2.07 -14.83
C VAL A 61 11.36 -2.18 -16.24
N ALA A 62 11.97 -1.12 -16.76
CA ALA A 62 12.56 -1.11 -18.10
C ALA A 62 13.75 -2.06 -18.25
N GLY A 63 14.48 -2.33 -17.18
CA GLY A 63 15.61 -3.25 -17.14
C GLY A 63 15.25 -4.71 -16.87
N SER A 64 13.98 -5.02 -16.57
CA SER A 64 13.53 -6.38 -16.29
C SER A 64 13.08 -7.10 -17.56
N ASP A 65 13.11 -8.45 -17.53
CA ASP A 65 12.54 -9.30 -18.57
C ASP A 65 11.03 -9.50 -18.42
N LEU A 66 10.39 -8.83 -17.45
CA LEU A 66 8.96 -8.93 -17.16
C LEU A 66 8.16 -8.02 -18.10
N ALA A 67 7.07 -8.56 -18.66
CA ALA A 67 6.14 -7.72 -19.41
C ALA A 67 5.46 -6.70 -18.47
N ARG A 68 5.20 -5.46 -18.97
CA ARG A 68 4.59 -4.39 -18.15
C ARG A 68 3.24 -4.83 -17.56
N GLU A 69 2.50 -5.67 -18.25
CA GLU A 69 1.19 -6.22 -17.84
C GLU A 69 1.30 -7.24 -16.71
N GLU A 70 2.48 -7.81 -16.46
CA GLU A 70 2.73 -8.69 -15.31
C GLU A 70 2.99 -7.92 -14.03
N LEU A 71 3.20 -6.61 -14.13
CA LEU A 71 3.53 -5.73 -13.02
C LEU A 71 2.34 -4.86 -12.64
N PHE A 72 2.17 -4.67 -11.35
CA PHE A 72 1.24 -3.73 -10.74
C PHE A 72 2.04 -2.63 -10.04
N VAL A 73 1.94 -1.39 -10.51
CA VAL A 73 2.68 -0.27 -9.94
C VAL A 73 1.73 0.77 -9.40
N THR A 74 1.96 1.16 -8.15
CA THR A 74 1.23 2.21 -7.44
C THR A 74 2.12 3.43 -7.26
N THR A 75 1.59 4.62 -7.55
CA THR A 75 2.18 5.89 -7.09
C THR A 75 1.13 6.80 -6.46
N LYS A 76 1.56 7.91 -5.86
CA LYS A 76 0.69 8.78 -5.03
C LYS A 76 0.96 10.25 -5.32
N VAL A 77 -0.12 11.03 -5.39
CA VAL A 77 -0.08 12.49 -5.46
C VAL A 77 0.12 13.06 -4.06
N TRP A 78 1.16 13.89 -3.89
CA TRP A 78 1.48 14.52 -2.61
C TRP A 78 0.55 15.72 -2.31
N ASN A 79 0.44 16.09 -1.04
CA ASN A 79 -0.51 17.11 -0.55
C ASN A 79 -0.38 18.48 -1.23
N SER A 80 0.85 18.92 -1.56
CA SER A 80 1.08 20.20 -2.24
C SER A 80 0.60 20.23 -3.69
N PHE A 81 0.29 19.05 -4.25
CA PHE A 81 -0.23 18.90 -5.61
C PHE A 81 -1.73 18.56 -5.66
N GLN A 82 -2.45 18.75 -4.57
CA GLN A 82 -3.91 18.65 -4.58
C GLN A 82 -4.56 19.80 -5.34
N GLY A 83 -5.78 19.57 -5.82
CA GLY A 83 -6.49 20.44 -6.77
C GLY A 83 -6.21 20.03 -8.22
N ARG A 84 -7.14 20.35 -9.15
CA ARG A 84 -7.15 19.77 -10.50
C ARG A 84 -5.84 19.96 -11.27
N ASP A 85 -5.42 21.20 -11.47
CA ASP A 85 -4.28 21.49 -12.36
C ASP A 85 -2.95 20.95 -11.80
N LYS A 86 -2.74 21.10 -10.49
CA LYS A 86 -1.56 20.55 -9.81
C LYS A 86 -1.55 19.03 -9.81
N THR A 87 -2.71 18.39 -9.65
CA THR A 87 -2.83 16.93 -9.72
C THR A 87 -2.41 16.42 -11.10
N LEU A 88 -2.84 17.08 -12.18
CA LEU A 88 -2.44 16.72 -13.53
C LEU A 88 -0.93 16.91 -13.74
N GLU A 89 -0.38 18.03 -13.26
CA GLU A 89 1.08 18.31 -13.31
C GLU A 89 1.88 17.22 -12.57
N SER A 90 1.49 16.87 -11.34
CA SER A 90 2.14 15.82 -10.54
C SER A 90 2.04 14.46 -11.21
N PHE A 91 0.87 14.12 -11.76
CA PHE A 91 0.66 12.86 -12.46
C PHE A 91 1.54 12.77 -13.72
N ASP A 92 1.61 13.82 -14.54
CA ASP A 92 2.45 13.86 -15.73
C ASP A 92 3.95 13.75 -15.39
N ALA A 93 4.38 14.38 -14.29
CA ALA A 93 5.74 14.25 -13.78
C ALA A 93 6.05 12.81 -13.33
N SER A 94 5.13 12.18 -12.59
CA SER A 94 5.26 10.76 -12.17
C SER A 94 5.33 9.82 -13.37
N MET A 95 4.45 9.98 -14.37
CA MET A 95 4.47 9.17 -15.59
C MET A 95 5.78 9.33 -16.38
N THR A 96 6.32 10.54 -16.41
CA THR A 96 7.62 10.82 -17.03
C THR A 96 8.76 10.15 -16.28
N ALA A 97 8.76 10.22 -14.94
CA ALA A 97 9.76 9.61 -14.09
C ALA A 97 9.73 8.07 -14.17
N LEU A 98 8.55 7.49 -14.16
CA LEU A 98 8.32 6.04 -14.28
C LEU A 98 8.58 5.53 -15.70
N GLY A 99 8.37 6.36 -16.73
CA GLY A 99 8.51 5.98 -18.14
C GLY A 99 7.38 5.05 -18.63
N PHE A 100 6.16 5.21 -18.12
CA PHE A 100 5.03 4.34 -18.42
C PHE A 100 3.98 5.03 -19.30
N ASP A 101 3.26 4.23 -20.10
CA ASP A 101 2.09 4.67 -20.88
C ASP A 101 0.82 4.71 -20.05
N TYR A 102 0.72 3.86 -19.03
CA TYR A 102 -0.40 3.79 -18.08
C TYR A 102 0.09 3.45 -16.66
N LEU A 103 -0.73 3.80 -15.68
CA LEU A 103 -0.52 3.43 -14.28
C LEU A 103 -1.57 2.41 -13.83
N ASP A 104 -1.18 1.46 -12.96
CA ASP A 104 -2.14 0.48 -12.41
C ASP A 104 -2.99 1.08 -11.30
N LEU A 105 -2.37 1.81 -10.35
CA LEU A 105 -3.09 2.44 -9.23
C LEU A 105 -2.50 3.82 -8.89
N LEU A 106 -3.36 4.84 -8.85
CA LEU A 106 -3.02 6.18 -8.39
C LEU A 106 -3.73 6.48 -7.08
N LEU A 107 -3.00 6.93 -6.06
CA LEU A 107 -3.54 7.28 -4.75
C LEU A 107 -3.41 8.76 -4.43
N ILE A 108 -4.41 9.35 -3.74
CA ILE A 108 -4.22 10.58 -2.98
C ILE A 108 -3.44 10.19 -1.72
N HIS A 109 -2.27 10.79 -1.48
CA HIS A 109 -1.35 10.34 -0.43
C HIS A 109 -1.90 10.58 0.99
N TRP A 110 -2.53 11.74 1.22
CA TRP A 110 -3.20 12.11 2.46
C TRP A 110 -4.42 12.98 2.14
N PRO A 111 -5.46 13.00 2.99
CA PRO A 111 -6.60 13.89 2.77
C PRO A 111 -6.23 15.38 2.91
N ALA A 112 -5.30 15.73 3.80
CA ALA A 112 -4.91 17.10 4.11
C ALA A 112 -6.15 18.03 4.29
N PRO A 113 -7.00 17.76 5.30
CA PRO A 113 -8.37 18.29 5.36
C PRO A 113 -8.43 19.81 5.51
N GLU A 114 -7.44 20.48 6.08
CA GLU A 114 -7.39 21.95 6.16
C GLU A 114 -7.25 22.61 4.79
N ASN A 115 -6.64 21.92 3.81
CA ASN A 115 -6.54 22.43 2.45
C ASN A 115 -7.87 22.32 1.69
N ASP A 116 -8.73 21.39 2.10
CA ASP A 116 -10.06 21.10 1.51
C ASP A 116 -10.05 20.87 -0.02
N LEU A 117 -8.95 20.31 -0.54
CA LEU A 117 -8.72 20.09 -1.98
C LEU A 117 -8.88 18.62 -2.41
N TYR A 118 -8.96 17.68 -1.47
CA TYR A 118 -8.97 16.24 -1.80
C TYR A 118 -10.22 15.82 -2.60
N VAL A 119 -11.34 16.51 -2.45
CA VAL A 119 -12.56 16.26 -3.27
C VAL A 119 -12.34 16.65 -4.73
N GLU A 120 -11.70 17.80 -4.99
CA GLU A 120 -11.34 18.23 -6.34
C GLU A 120 -10.28 17.31 -6.95
N THR A 121 -9.29 16.93 -6.16
CA THR A 121 -8.27 15.93 -6.54
C THR A 121 -8.92 14.60 -6.92
N TRP A 122 -9.90 14.13 -6.14
CA TRP A 122 -10.62 12.90 -6.44
C TRP A 122 -11.41 12.98 -7.76
N LYS A 123 -12.07 14.10 -8.04
CA LYS A 123 -12.71 14.33 -9.34
C LYS A 123 -11.72 14.25 -10.49
N THR A 124 -10.52 14.79 -10.30
CA THR A 124 -9.45 14.70 -11.31
C THR A 124 -8.96 13.27 -11.50
N PHE A 125 -8.91 12.46 -10.44
CA PHE A 125 -8.58 11.02 -10.54
C PHE A 125 -9.64 10.28 -11.36
N VAL A 126 -10.92 10.60 -11.18
CA VAL A 126 -12.00 10.04 -12.01
C VAL A 126 -11.79 10.39 -13.49
N GLU A 127 -11.43 11.65 -13.82
CA GLU A 127 -11.09 12.05 -15.20
C GLU A 127 -9.89 11.25 -15.76
N LEU A 128 -8.83 11.06 -14.97
CA LEU A 128 -7.65 10.29 -15.37
C LEU A 128 -7.98 8.80 -15.63
N ARG A 129 -8.79 8.19 -14.78
CA ARG A 129 -9.28 6.81 -14.98
C ARG A 129 -10.13 6.70 -16.24
N ASP A 130 -11.10 7.59 -16.41
CA ASP A 130 -12.03 7.55 -17.54
C ASP A 130 -11.32 7.82 -18.88
N SER A 131 -10.18 8.52 -18.86
CA SER A 131 -9.31 8.69 -20.02
C SER A 131 -8.44 7.46 -20.35
N GLY A 132 -8.41 6.45 -19.47
CA GLY A 132 -7.59 5.24 -19.62
C GLY A 132 -6.11 5.42 -19.23
N ARG A 133 -5.71 6.57 -18.68
CA ARG A 133 -4.32 6.82 -18.23
C ARG A 133 -3.97 6.10 -16.93
N VAL A 134 -5.00 5.82 -16.12
CA VAL A 134 -4.91 5.08 -14.86
C VAL A 134 -5.95 3.97 -14.87
N ARG A 135 -5.58 2.76 -14.47
CA ARG A 135 -6.51 1.61 -14.38
C ARG A 135 -7.41 1.73 -13.17
N SER A 136 -6.82 1.91 -11.99
CA SER A 136 -7.51 1.98 -10.71
C SER A 136 -7.16 3.26 -9.96
N ILE A 137 -8.13 3.83 -9.26
CA ILE A 137 -7.94 5.01 -8.42
C ILE A 137 -8.31 4.70 -6.98
N GLY A 138 -7.52 5.21 -6.06
CA GLY A 138 -7.71 4.99 -4.64
C GLY A 138 -7.21 6.17 -3.81
N VAL A 139 -7.15 5.94 -2.52
CA VAL A 139 -6.71 6.96 -1.56
C VAL A 139 -5.75 6.33 -0.54
N SER A 140 -5.07 7.17 0.22
CA SER A 140 -4.25 6.74 1.34
C SER A 140 -4.55 7.61 2.57
N ASN A 141 -4.65 6.97 3.74
CA ASN A 141 -4.90 7.63 5.02
C ASN A 141 -6.27 8.32 5.17
N PHE A 142 -7.25 7.95 4.37
CA PHE A 142 -8.59 8.52 4.47
C PHE A 142 -9.38 7.87 5.60
N GLN A 143 -10.05 8.70 6.42
CA GLN A 143 -10.99 8.27 7.45
C GLN A 143 -12.41 8.17 6.86
N PRO A 144 -13.39 7.55 7.55
CA PRO A 144 -14.75 7.38 7.03
C PRO A 144 -15.40 8.66 6.52
N ASP A 145 -15.21 9.79 7.22
CA ASP A 145 -15.78 11.08 6.82
C ASP A 145 -15.17 11.61 5.52
N HIS A 146 -13.84 11.44 5.33
CA HIS A 146 -13.15 11.80 4.09
C HIS A 146 -13.64 10.93 2.93
N LEU A 147 -13.78 9.61 3.15
CA LEU A 147 -14.30 8.67 2.15
C LEU A 147 -15.75 9.01 1.78
N GLY A 148 -16.60 9.26 2.76
CA GLY A 148 -17.99 9.65 2.54
C GLY A 148 -18.11 10.88 1.64
N ARG A 149 -17.31 11.93 1.89
CA ARG A 149 -17.34 13.17 1.08
C ARG A 149 -16.95 12.95 -0.38
N ILE A 150 -15.90 12.16 -0.66
CA ILE A 150 -15.49 11.92 -2.06
C ILE A 150 -16.49 11.03 -2.80
N ILE A 151 -17.08 10.05 -2.12
CA ILE A 151 -18.11 9.17 -2.68
C ILE A 151 -19.38 9.98 -2.97
N GLU A 152 -19.85 10.79 -2.02
CA GLU A 152 -21.04 11.64 -2.21
C GLU A 152 -20.84 12.62 -3.38
N ALA A 153 -19.65 13.23 -3.48
CA ALA A 153 -19.36 14.24 -4.50
C ALA A 153 -19.25 13.69 -5.92
N THR A 154 -18.98 12.40 -6.11
CA THR A 154 -18.67 11.80 -7.43
C THR A 154 -19.49 10.57 -7.77
N GLY A 155 -20.08 9.91 -6.80
CA GLY A 155 -20.68 8.57 -6.96
C GLY A 155 -19.65 7.46 -7.17
N VAL A 156 -18.34 7.77 -7.14
CA VAL A 156 -17.24 6.79 -7.35
C VAL A 156 -16.64 6.40 -6.02
N VAL A 157 -16.61 5.10 -5.76
CA VAL A 157 -15.99 4.50 -4.57
C VAL A 157 -14.51 4.24 -4.86
N PRO A 158 -13.56 4.63 -3.98
CA PRO A 158 -12.16 4.26 -4.13
C PRO A 158 -11.97 2.74 -4.25
N ALA A 159 -11.12 2.29 -5.17
CA ALA A 159 -10.80 0.88 -5.31
C ALA A 159 -10.04 0.35 -4.08
N LEU A 160 -9.23 1.22 -3.47
CA LEU A 160 -8.35 0.87 -2.36
C LEU A 160 -8.14 2.09 -1.44
N ASN A 161 -7.98 1.82 -0.14
CA ASN A 161 -7.45 2.78 0.84
C ASN A 161 -6.22 2.18 1.54
N GLN A 162 -5.06 2.82 1.33
CA GLN A 162 -3.79 2.43 1.94
C GLN A 162 -3.63 3.13 3.29
N ILE A 163 -3.57 2.38 4.40
CA ILE A 163 -3.60 2.92 5.77
C ILE A 163 -2.47 2.38 6.62
N GLU A 164 -2.11 3.08 7.70
CA GLU A 164 -1.30 2.49 8.75
C GLU A 164 -2.03 1.30 9.35
N LEU A 165 -1.45 0.11 9.22
CA LEU A 165 -2.05 -1.07 9.80
C LEU A 165 -0.94 -2.06 10.19
N HIS A 166 -1.03 -2.58 11.40
CA HIS A 166 -0.13 -3.58 11.97
C HIS A 166 -0.78 -4.16 13.25
N PRO A 167 -0.24 -5.20 13.89
CA PRO A 167 -0.86 -5.85 15.05
C PRO A 167 -1.29 -4.91 16.19
N TYR A 168 -0.58 -3.80 16.38
CA TYR A 168 -0.86 -2.85 17.47
C TYR A 168 -1.80 -1.70 17.07
N PHE A 169 -2.16 -1.60 15.79
CA PHE A 169 -3.08 -0.58 15.26
C PHE A 169 -3.87 -1.15 14.09
N GLN A 170 -4.94 -1.88 14.41
CA GLN A 170 -5.67 -2.69 13.43
C GLN A 170 -6.80 -1.95 12.71
N GLN A 171 -7.14 -0.75 13.15
CA GLN A 171 -8.15 0.12 12.53
C GLN A 171 -9.48 -0.57 12.17
N ARG A 172 -10.00 -1.42 13.05
CA ARG A 172 -11.17 -2.28 12.80
C ARG A 172 -12.40 -1.50 12.33
N THR A 173 -12.66 -0.32 12.91
CA THR A 173 -13.78 0.53 12.49
C THR A 173 -13.65 1.00 11.05
N LEU A 174 -12.45 1.42 10.65
CA LEU A 174 -12.18 1.86 9.27
C LEU A 174 -12.24 0.67 8.30
N ARG A 175 -11.67 -0.48 8.66
CA ARG A 175 -11.76 -1.70 7.86
C ARG A 175 -13.20 -2.17 7.66
N ASN A 176 -14.05 -2.11 8.71
CA ASN A 176 -15.48 -2.41 8.56
C ASN A 176 -16.17 -1.45 7.58
N PHE A 177 -15.78 -0.16 7.54
CA PHE A 177 -16.26 0.77 6.54
C PHE A 177 -15.80 0.36 5.14
N HIS A 178 -14.55 -0.05 4.98
CA HIS A 178 -14.02 -0.55 3.71
C HIS A 178 -14.81 -1.76 3.21
N ASP A 179 -15.03 -2.75 4.07
CA ASP A 179 -15.76 -3.99 3.73
C ASP A 179 -17.20 -3.67 3.27
N LEU A 180 -17.90 -2.74 3.95
CA LEU A 180 -19.25 -2.33 3.59
C LEU A 180 -19.34 -1.63 2.22
N HIS A 181 -18.25 -1.00 1.76
CA HIS A 181 -18.22 -0.25 0.51
C HIS A 181 -17.42 -0.97 -0.60
N GLY A 182 -16.88 -2.16 -0.32
CA GLY A 182 -16.05 -2.91 -1.26
C GLY A 182 -14.70 -2.23 -1.55
N ILE A 183 -14.15 -1.50 -0.58
CA ILE A 183 -12.83 -0.84 -0.67
C ILE A 183 -11.77 -1.83 -0.19
N VAL A 184 -10.73 -2.09 -0.98
CA VAL A 184 -9.62 -2.94 -0.54
C VAL A 184 -8.78 -2.19 0.50
N THR A 185 -8.43 -2.88 1.60
CA THR A 185 -7.49 -2.36 2.60
C THR A 185 -6.07 -2.76 2.25
N GLU A 186 -5.17 -1.78 2.19
CA GLU A 186 -3.73 -1.99 2.06
C GLU A 186 -2.99 -1.43 3.27
N ALA A 187 -2.04 -2.20 3.80
CA ALA A 187 -1.28 -1.86 5.00
C ALA A 187 0.07 -1.23 4.66
N TRP A 188 0.28 0.05 5.03
CA TRP A 188 1.63 0.57 5.14
C TRP A 188 2.17 0.39 6.57
N SER A 189 3.50 0.27 6.71
CA SER A 189 4.19 -0.12 7.95
C SER A 189 3.66 -1.43 8.57
N PRO A 190 3.43 -2.49 7.79
CA PRO A 190 2.80 -3.72 8.26
C PRO A 190 3.51 -4.36 9.45
N ILE A 191 4.81 -4.15 9.58
CA ILE A 191 5.65 -4.69 10.67
C ILE A 191 5.90 -3.70 11.82
N ALA A 192 5.09 -2.65 11.94
CA ALA A 192 5.20 -1.65 13.01
C ALA A 192 6.65 -1.13 13.19
N ARG A 193 7.32 -0.78 12.08
CA ARG A 193 8.73 -0.32 12.05
C ARG A 193 9.71 -1.30 12.74
N GLY A 194 9.37 -2.59 12.78
CA GLY A 194 10.20 -3.64 13.38
C GLY A 194 9.82 -4.03 14.82
N ARG A 195 8.89 -3.33 15.48
CA ARG A 195 8.42 -3.65 16.84
C ARG A 195 7.96 -5.12 16.97
N VAL A 196 7.38 -5.69 15.92
CA VAL A 196 6.92 -7.09 15.89
C VAL A 196 8.04 -8.11 16.19
N ALA A 197 9.29 -7.76 15.95
CA ALA A 197 10.45 -8.64 16.17
C ALA A 197 10.79 -8.85 17.66
N GLU A 198 10.22 -8.04 18.56
CA GLU A 198 10.47 -8.10 19.99
C GLU A 198 9.21 -8.52 20.79
N ASP A 199 8.07 -8.69 20.11
CA ASP A 199 6.81 -9.04 20.76
C ASP A 199 6.78 -10.51 21.21
N PRO A 200 6.56 -10.80 22.50
CA PRO A 200 6.62 -12.17 23.01
C PRO A 200 5.53 -13.09 22.41
N THR A 201 4.34 -12.57 22.08
CA THR A 201 3.27 -13.34 21.44
C THR A 201 3.68 -13.75 20.04
N ILE A 202 4.16 -12.78 19.24
CA ILE A 202 4.59 -13.03 17.85
C ILE A 202 5.84 -13.93 17.83
N LEU A 203 6.78 -13.73 18.76
CA LEU A 203 7.98 -14.58 18.89
C LEU A 203 7.63 -16.04 19.21
N ALA A 204 6.66 -16.28 20.09
CA ALA A 204 6.23 -17.64 20.43
C ALA A 204 5.60 -18.35 19.21
N ILE A 205 4.74 -17.66 18.46
CA ILE A 205 4.14 -18.18 17.23
C ILE A 205 5.21 -18.41 16.16
N ALA A 206 6.15 -17.48 16.00
CA ALA A 206 7.25 -17.61 15.06
C ALA A 206 8.10 -18.85 15.34
N ALA A 207 8.42 -19.12 16.60
CA ALA A 207 9.16 -20.31 17.01
C ALA A 207 8.39 -21.60 16.70
N ALA A 208 7.08 -21.64 16.92
CA ALA A 208 6.23 -22.80 16.65
C ALA A 208 6.19 -23.15 15.14
N HIS A 209 6.19 -22.14 14.28
CA HIS A 209 6.16 -22.31 12.82
C HIS A 209 7.54 -22.42 12.17
N GLY A 210 8.64 -22.20 12.91
CA GLY A 210 9.99 -22.11 12.35
C GLY A 210 10.13 -20.95 11.34
N ARG A 211 9.44 -19.84 11.61
CA ARG A 211 9.35 -18.63 10.77
C ARG A 211 9.89 -17.42 11.53
N THR A 212 10.15 -16.33 10.81
CA THR A 212 10.49 -15.05 11.43
C THR A 212 9.23 -14.32 11.95
N PRO A 213 9.34 -13.47 12.98
CA PRO A 213 8.22 -12.65 13.45
C PRO A 213 7.58 -11.80 12.34
N VAL A 214 8.40 -11.33 11.39
CA VAL A 214 7.94 -10.58 10.22
C VAL A 214 7.05 -11.46 9.32
N GLN A 215 7.45 -12.69 9.02
CA GLN A 215 6.63 -13.62 8.24
C GLN A 215 5.30 -13.93 8.93
N ILE A 216 5.30 -14.12 10.26
CA ILE A 216 4.06 -14.33 11.04
C ILE A 216 3.13 -13.13 10.91
N THR A 217 3.66 -11.91 11.08
CA THR A 217 2.86 -10.68 10.97
C THR A 217 2.28 -10.49 9.59
N LEU A 218 3.10 -10.62 8.54
CA LEU A 218 2.62 -10.52 7.16
C LEU A 218 1.58 -11.61 6.84
N ARG A 219 1.76 -12.83 7.34
CA ARG A 219 0.78 -13.92 7.16
C ARG A 219 -0.54 -13.62 7.87
N TRP A 220 -0.49 -13.05 9.06
CA TRP A 220 -1.68 -12.61 9.80
C TRP A 220 -2.49 -11.56 9.00
N GLU A 221 -1.83 -10.54 8.44
CA GLU A 221 -2.49 -9.53 7.62
C GLU A 221 -3.08 -10.15 6.34
N ILE A 222 -2.33 -11.02 5.66
CA ILE A 222 -2.79 -11.74 4.47
C ILE A 222 -4.02 -12.60 4.78
N GLN A 223 -4.07 -13.28 5.92
CA GLN A 223 -5.24 -14.07 6.33
C GLN A 223 -6.46 -13.21 6.68
N HIS A 224 -6.25 -11.94 7.05
CA HIS A 224 -7.31 -10.94 7.17
C HIS A 224 -7.75 -10.33 5.84
N GLY A 225 -7.24 -10.79 4.69
CA GLY A 225 -7.58 -10.25 3.39
C GLY A 225 -6.94 -8.88 3.09
N ILE A 226 -5.92 -8.49 3.84
CA ILE A 226 -5.22 -7.21 3.70
C ILE A 226 -4.12 -7.34 2.64
N VAL A 227 -3.96 -6.33 1.80
CA VAL A 227 -2.78 -6.16 0.93
C VAL A 227 -1.64 -5.60 1.77
N VAL A 228 -0.44 -6.14 1.65
CA VAL A 228 0.72 -5.71 2.46
C VAL A 228 1.90 -5.30 1.58
N ILE A 229 2.58 -4.21 1.97
CA ILE A 229 3.73 -3.65 1.25
C ILE A 229 4.94 -3.49 2.18
N PRO A 230 5.52 -4.60 2.69
CA PRO A 230 6.73 -4.53 3.50
C PRO A 230 7.87 -3.91 2.71
N LYS A 231 8.73 -3.13 3.40
CA LYS A 231 9.93 -2.50 2.85
C LYS A 231 11.18 -3.02 3.52
N THR A 232 12.18 -3.37 2.73
CA THR A 232 13.54 -3.66 3.19
C THR A 232 14.53 -3.42 2.05
N VAL A 233 15.80 -3.18 2.38
CA VAL A 233 16.90 -3.09 1.41
C VAL A 233 17.86 -4.29 1.51
N THR A 234 17.55 -5.24 2.39
CA THR A 234 18.38 -6.42 2.68
C THR A 234 17.89 -7.60 1.82
N PRO A 235 18.68 -8.14 0.89
CA PRO A 235 18.25 -9.18 -0.06
C PRO A 235 17.65 -10.42 0.61
N GLU A 236 18.23 -10.88 1.72
CA GLU A 236 17.75 -12.03 2.46
C GLU A 236 16.35 -11.76 3.07
N ARG A 237 16.09 -10.51 3.49
CA ARG A 237 14.78 -10.12 4.02
C ARG A 237 13.77 -9.94 2.91
N ILE A 238 14.17 -9.48 1.70
CA ILE A 238 13.28 -9.40 0.52
C ILE A 238 12.73 -10.80 0.23
N THR A 239 13.62 -11.79 0.14
CA THR A 239 13.23 -13.19 -0.10
C THR A 239 12.41 -13.78 1.05
N ALA A 240 12.80 -13.54 2.30
CA ALA A 240 12.08 -14.06 3.47
C ALA A 240 10.67 -13.48 3.58
N ASN A 241 10.48 -12.17 3.34
CA ASN A 241 9.17 -11.52 3.37
C ASN A 241 8.24 -12.01 2.24
N PHE A 242 8.79 -12.54 1.15
CA PHE A 242 8.01 -13.16 0.08
C PHE A 242 7.51 -14.57 0.44
N ASP A 243 8.23 -15.30 1.29
CA ASP A 243 7.88 -16.69 1.69
C ASP A 243 6.85 -16.72 2.83
N VAL A 244 5.63 -16.23 2.54
CA VAL A 244 4.51 -16.11 3.50
C VAL A 244 3.27 -16.91 3.10
N PHE A 245 3.29 -17.59 1.96
CA PHE A 245 2.15 -18.35 1.45
C PHE A 245 2.25 -19.86 1.70
N GLY A 246 3.36 -20.34 2.24
CA GLY A 246 3.64 -21.76 2.47
C GLY A 246 3.17 -22.31 3.82
N PHE A 247 2.50 -21.50 4.65
CA PHE A 247 1.98 -21.88 5.97
C PHE A 247 0.72 -21.08 6.30
N GLU A 248 -0.02 -21.52 7.32
CA GLU A 248 -1.21 -20.83 7.83
C GLU A 248 -1.16 -20.72 9.35
N LEU A 249 -1.65 -19.60 9.87
CA LEU A 249 -1.87 -19.40 11.31
C LEU A 249 -3.21 -20.01 11.70
N GLY A 250 -3.22 -20.74 12.82
CA GLY A 250 -4.44 -21.27 13.41
C GLY A 250 -5.32 -20.17 14.03
N ALA A 251 -6.59 -20.50 14.30
CA ALA A 251 -7.54 -19.52 14.83
C ALA A 251 -7.08 -18.91 16.18
N ASP A 252 -6.46 -19.69 17.05
CA ASP A 252 -5.96 -19.22 18.35
C ASP A 252 -4.75 -18.27 18.17
N GLU A 253 -3.89 -18.53 17.17
CA GLU A 253 -2.74 -17.69 16.84
C GLU A 253 -3.20 -16.37 16.24
N MET A 254 -4.18 -16.42 15.32
CA MET A 254 -4.83 -15.22 14.77
C MET A 254 -5.43 -14.37 15.89
N ALA A 255 -6.21 -14.98 16.78
CA ALA A 255 -6.84 -14.30 17.93
C ALA A 255 -5.80 -13.71 18.90
N ALA A 256 -4.67 -14.39 19.11
CA ALA A 256 -3.59 -13.89 19.97
C ALA A 256 -2.94 -12.62 19.40
N ILE A 257 -2.74 -12.56 18.09
CA ILE A 257 -2.23 -11.35 17.40
C ILE A 257 -3.33 -10.27 17.38
N ASP A 258 -4.58 -10.64 17.14
CA ASP A 258 -5.73 -9.72 17.19
C ASP A 258 -5.89 -9.01 18.55
N ALA A 259 -5.49 -9.69 19.63
CA ALA A 259 -5.53 -9.14 20.98
C ALA A 259 -4.43 -8.09 21.27
N LEU A 260 -3.45 -7.91 20.37
CA LEU A 260 -2.40 -6.88 20.50
C LEU A 260 -2.86 -5.48 20.10
N ASP A 261 -4.10 -5.33 19.58
CA ASP A 261 -4.64 -4.04 19.15
C ASP A 261 -4.68 -3.01 20.28
N ASP A 262 -4.06 -1.87 20.07
CA ASP A 262 -4.04 -0.75 21.02
C ASP A 262 -4.46 0.54 20.30
N VAL A 263 -5.77 0.73 20.21
CA VAL A 263 -6.36 1.89 19.52
C VAL A 263 -5.88 3.23 20.10
N ALA A 264 -5.54 3.26 21.39
CA ALA A 264 -5.17 4.50 22.09
C ALA A 264 -3.72 4.92 21.82
N SER A 265 -2.78 3.96 21.68
CA SER A 265 -1.34 4.25 21.57
C SER A 265 -0.64 3.50 20.44
N GLY A 266 -1.36 2.71 19.65
CA GLY A 266 -0.79 1.90 18.57
C GLY A 266 -0.34 2.71 17.35
N ARG A 267 -0.96 3.84 17.06
CA ARG A 267 -0.60 4.70 15.93
C ARG A 267 0.86 5.17 16.02
N MET A 268 1.61 5.01 14.95
CA MET A 268 3.02 5.44 14.83
C MET A 268 3.21 6.58 13.83
N GLY A 269 2.31 6.71 12.88
CA GLY A 269 2.31 7.78 11.88
C GLY A 269 1.47 8.98 12.29
N PRO A 270 1.41 10.02 11.43
CA PRO A 270 0.56 11.18 11.66
C PRO A 270 -0.93 10.82 11.72
N ASP A 271 -1.70 11.63 12.42
CA ASP A 271 -3.15 11.55 12.39
C ASP A 271 -3.68 12.17 11.09
N PRO A 272 -4.42 11.41 10.25
CA PRO A 272 -4.95 11.93 8.99
C PRO A 272 -5.86 13.15 9.10
N ASP A 273 -6.55 13.30 10.24
CA ASP A 273 -7.47 14.42 10.46
C ASP A 273 -6.71 15.74 10.72
N ASN A 274 -5.42 15.66 11.05
CA ASN A 274 -4.59 16.79 11.42
C ASN A 274 -3.31 16.93 10.57
N PHE A 275 -3.07 16.03 9.61
CA PHE A 275 -1.87 16.05 8.78
C PHE A 275 -2.09 16.84 7.50
N ASN A 276 -1.59 18.09 7.50
CA ASN A 276 -1.78 19.07 6.41
C ASN A 276 -0.45 19.57 5.80
N LEU A 277 0.64 18.83 6.00
CA LEU A 277 1.97 19.18 5.47
C LEU A 277 1.93 19.28 3.94
N ALA A 278 2.38 20.42 3.40
CA ALA A 278 2.48 20.69 1.96
C ALA A 278 3.76 20.09 1.37
#